data_a19f310028e1003f25b9cacadd790d85
#
_entry.id   a19f310028e1003f25b9cacadd790d85
#
_cell.length_a   1.000
_cell.length_b   1.000
_cell.length_c   1.000
_cell.angle_alpha   90.00
_cell.angle_beta   90.00
_cell.angle_gamma   90.00
#
_symmetry.space_group_name_H-M   'P 1'
#
loop_
_entity.id
_entity.type
_entity.pdbx_description
1 polymer ?
#
loop_
_entity_poly.entity_id
_entity_poly.type
_entity_poly.pdbx_seq_one_letter_code
_entity_poly.pdbx_strand_id
1 'polypeptide(L)'
;MAFRYLLLLVALVGAAFDAAAASEPAAAALATPPQWDAAFAAFAADDVAHPHPAGGVLFVGSSSIRLWSNLEYQFKDLPVVIKRGFGGSQLSDCVKNLSRLVLRYRPHTVLVYAGDNDLAAGTAPGEVLRRFTAFVDGVHRDLPDTRIVYISIKPSPARIRLLSQIRETNALIRDYADAKDEVDYIDVFTPMLDAAGKPRAELFRDDALHLNAQGYALWKQIIAPHVR
;
A
#
# COMPACT_ATOMS: atom_id res chain seq x y z
N MET A 1 -9.15 -88.98 -33.02
CA MET A 1 -8.36 -87.71 -33.01
C MET A 1 -9.16 -86.66 -32.22
N ALA A 2 -8.74 -86.37 -30.99
CA ALA A 2 -9.44 -85.46 -30.07
C ALA A 2 -8.64 -84.16 -29.92
N PHE A 3 -9.20 -83.06 -30.40
CA PHE A 3 -8.64 -81.72 -30.18
C PHE A 3 -9.18 -81.17 -28.88
N ARG A 4 -8.29 -80.94 -27.90
CA ARG A 4 -8.56 -80.27 -26.62
C ARG A 4 -8.38 -78.79 -26.84
N TYR A 5 -9.43 -77.95 -26.70
CA TYR A 5 -9.36 -76.52 -26.59
C TYR A 5 -9.02 -76.16 -25.15
N LEU A 6 -7.88 -75.44 -24.98
CA LEU A 6 -7.44 -74.88 -23.74
C LEU A 6 -8.01 -73.46 -23.64
N LEU A 7 -8.97 -73.26 -22.76
CA LEU A 7 -9.50 -71.92 -22.43
C LEU A 7 -8.52 -71.16 -21.49
N LEU A 8 -7.88 -70.14 -22.00
CA LEU A 8 -7.11 -69.19 -21.16
C LEU A 8 -8.09 -68.20 -20.56
N LEU A 9 -8.26 -68.23 -19.22
CA LEU A 9 -8.91 -67.20 -18.45
C LEU A 9 -7.90 -66.02 -18.23
N VAL A 10 -8.17 -64.88 -18.86
CA VAL A 10 -7.45 -63.64 -18.58
C VAL A 10 -8.19 -62.94 -17.44
N ALA A 11 -7.60 -62.91 -16.24
CA ALA A 11 -8.10 -62.15 -15.13
C ALA A 11 -7.70 -60.70 -15.35
N LEU A 12 -8.66 -59.80 -15.63
CA LEU A 12 -8.47 -58.36 -15.58
C LEU A 12 -8.45 -57.92 -14.11
N VAL A 13 -7.26 -57.57 -13.64
CA VAL A 13 -7.10 -56.82 -12.37
C VAL A 13 -7.41 -55.37 -12.66
N GLY A 14 -8.60 -54.94 -12.30
CA GLY A 14 -8.97 -53.53 -12.32
C GLY A 14 -8.25 -52.78 -11.17
N ALA A 15 -7.23 -52.01 -11.50
CA ALA A 15 -6.66 -51.04 -10.57
C ALA A 15 -7.63 -49.86 -10.44
N ALA A 16 -8.31 -49.77 -9.31
CA ALA A 16 -9.03 -48.58 -8.93
C ALA A 16 -8.01 -47.47 -8.62
N PHE A 17 -7.90 -46.50 -9.52
CA PHE A 17 -7.23 -45.23 -9.19
C PHE A 17 -8.15 -44.44 -8.26
N ASP A 18 -7.85 -44.46 -6.97
CA ASP A 18 -8.34 -43.46 -6.03
C ASP A 18 -7.80 -42.11 -6.47
N ALA A 19 -8.62 -41.34 -7.15
CA ALA A 19 -8.38 -39.91 -7.35
C ALA A 19 -8.56 -39.23 -6.01
N ALA A 20 -7.48 -39.17 -5.18
CA ALA A 20 -7.39 -38.25 -4.09
C ALA A 20 -7.50 -36.87 -4.70
N ALA A 21 -8.69 -36.26 -4.55
CA ALA A 21 -8.89 -34.86 -4.81
C ALA A 21 -7.92 -34.09 -3.88
N ALA A 22 -6.81 -33.66 -4.45
CA ALA A 22 -5.95 -32.66 -3.82
C ALA A 22 -6.83 -31.40 -3.64
N SER A 23 -7.38 -31.25 -2.44
CA SER A 23 -7.94 -29.96 -2.02
C SER A 23 -6.81 -28.96 -2.13
N GLU A 24 -6.90 -28.06 -3.14
CA GLU A 24 -6.08 -26.86 -3.17
C GLU A 24 -6.14 -26.23 -1.77
N PRO A 25 -5.00 -25.87 -1.17
CA PRO A 25 -5.04 -25.12 0.07
C PRO A 25 -5.82 -23.84 -0.25
N ALA A 26 -7.01 -23.71 0.32
CA ALA A 26 -7.77 -22.47 0.31
C ALA A 26 -6.76 -21.37 0.63
N ALA A 27 -6.63 -20.38 -0.26
CA ALA A 27 -5.68 -19.28 -0.13
C ALA A 27 -5.80 -18.78 1.30
N ALA A 28 -4.80 -19.08 2.13
CA ALA A 28 -4.77 -18.64 3.51
C ALA A 28 -4.86 -17.11 3.41
N ALA A 29 -6.00 -16.56 3.81
CA ALA A 29 -6.20 -15.13 3.87
C ALA A 29 -5.00 -14.59 4.61
N LEU A 30 -4.15 -13.78 3.94
CA LEU A 30 -2.87 -13.33 4.47
C LEU A 30 -3.18 -12.60 5.78
N ALA A 31 -3.00 -13.30 6.90
CA ALA A 31 -3.32 -12.76 8.21
C ALA A 31 -2.53 -11.47 8.42
N THR A 32 -3.24 -10.41 8.81
CA THR A 32 -2.58 -9.16 9.17
C THR A 32 -1.64 -9.46 10.35
N PRO A 33 -0.38 -9.02 10.31
CA PRO A 33 0.49 -9.19 11.46
C PRO A 33 -0.14 -8.64 12.74
N PRO A 34 -0.05 -9.34 13.88
CA PRO A 34 -0.72 -8.96 15.13
C PRO A 34 -0.47 -7.52 15.59
N GLN A 35 0.68 -6.95 15.20
CA GLN A 35 1.05 -5.56 15.49
C GLN A 35 0.08 -4.51 14.93
N TRP A 36 -0.76 -4.86 13.95
CA TRP A 36 -1.73 -3.94 13.33
C TRP A 36 -3.18 -4.29 13.63
N ASP A 37 -3.46 -5.36 14.38
CA ASP A 37 -4.83 -5.77 14.70
C ASP A 37 -5.62 -4.64 15.35
N ALA A 38 -5.02 -3.91 16.28
CA ALA A 38 -5.65 -2.75 16.92
C ALA A 38 -5.95 -1.61 15.92
N ALA A 39 -5.07 -1.37 14.94
CA ALA A 39 -5.29 -0.34 13.92
C ALA A 39 -6.46 -0.72 13.00
N PHE A 40 -6.51 -1.98 12.55
CA PHE A 40 -7.59 -2.46 11.70
C PHE A 40 -8.92 -2.60 12.45
N ALA A 41 -8.90 -2.94 13.73
CA ALA A 41 -10.09 -2.91 14.59
C ALA A 41 -10.62 -1.48 14.75
N ALA A 42 -9.73 -0.50 14.95
CA ALA A 42 -10.11 0.91 15.01
C ALA A 42 -10.70 1.42 13.69
N PHE A 43 -10.16 1.01 12.53
CA PHE A 43 -10.74 1.34 11.22
C PHE A 43 -12.15 0.76 11.08
N ALA A 44 -12.35 -0.50 11.49
CA ALA A 44 -13.65 -1.14 11.41
C ALA A 44 -14.68 -0.47 12.35
N ALA A 45 -14.27 -0.06 13.55
CA ALA A 45 -15.13 0.67 14.49
C ALA A 45 -15.49 2.07 13.95
N ASP A 46 -14.53 2.78 13.35
CA ASP A 46 -14.76 4.06 12.71
C ASP A 46 -15.75 3.94 11.53
N ASP A 47 -15.57 2.91 10.67
CA ASP A 47 -16.48 2.64 9.55
C ASP A 47 -17.94 2.38 9.99
N VAL A 48 -18.13 1.79 11.19
CA VAL A 48 -19.47 1.59 11.78
C VAL A 48 -20.03 2.89 12.34
N ALA A 49 -19.20 3.67 13.04
CA ALA A 49 -19.61 4.93 13.66
C ALA A 49 -19.84 6.05 12.64
N HIS A 50 -19.06 6.05 11.57
CA HIS A 50 -19.03 7.06 10.52
C HIS A 50 -19.03 6.39 9.14
N PRO A 51 -20.17 5.89 8.65
CA PRO A 51 -20.22 5.26 7.32
C PRO A 51 -19.74 6.21 6.21
N HIS A 52 -18.77 5.75 5.44
CA HIS A 52 -18.16 6.53 4.38
C HIS A 52 -18.86 6.24 3.04
N PRO A 53 -19.50 7.23 2.39
CA PRO A 53 -20.00 7.05 1.03
C PRO A 53 -18.84 6.79 0.04
N ALA A 54 -19.13 6.07 -1.03
CA ALA A 54 -18.17 5.84 -2.11
C ALA A 54 -17.79 7.16 -2.80
N GLY A 55 -16.63 7.18 -3.46
CA GLY A 55 -16.19 8.32 -4.26
C GLY A 55 -15.40 9.39 -3.49
N GLY A 56 -14.99 9.13 -2.25
CA GLY A 56 -14.19 10.05 -1.45
C GLY A 56 -12.69 10.05 -1.79
N VAL A 57 -11.94 10.85 -1.03
CA VAL A 57 -10.48 10.89 -1.04
C VAL A 57 -9.94 10.08 0.12
N LEU A 58 -9.12 9.09 -0.19
CA LEU A 58 -8.55 8.17 0.79
C LEU A 58 -7.05 8.42 0.96
N PHE A 59 -6.61 8.67 2.19
CA PHE A 59 -5.21 8.70 2.57
C PHE A 59 -4.81 7.37 3.21
N VAL A 60 -3.91 6.63 2.58
CA VAL A 60 -3.45 5.32 3.03
C VAL A 60 -1.92 5.29 3.19
N GLY A 61 -1.41 4.44 4.08
CA GLY A 61 0.02 4.21 4.22
C GLY A 61 0.50 4.09 5.65
N SER A 62 1.73 4.53 5.89
CA SER A 62 2.46 4.25 7.13
C SER A 62 2.19 5.27 8.25
N SER A 63 3.13 5.34 9.21
CA SER A 63 3.01 6.21 10.38
C SER A 63 2.82 7.69 10.04
N SER A 64 3.34 8.18 8.93
CA SER A 64 3.15 9.59 8.54
C SER A 64 1.68 9.91 8.24
N ILE A 65 0.92 8.97 7.67
CA ILE A 65 -0.54 9.12 7.53
C ILE A 65 -1.23 8.93 8.88
N ARG A 66 -0.87 7.88 9.64
CA ARG A 66 -1.47 7.61 10.96
C ARG A 66 -1.35 8.80 11.93
N LEU A 67 -0.17 9.41 11.98
CA LEU A 67 0.16 10.49 12.92
C LEU A 67 -0.30 11.88 12.47
N TRP A 68 -0.89 12.01 11.29
CA TRP A 68 -1.52 13.24 10.82
C TRP A 68 -2.90 13.40 11.50
N SER A 69 -2.89 13.87 12.75
CA SER A 69 -4.04 13.81 13.66
C SER A 69 -5.27 14.60 13.19
N ASN A 70 -5.05 15.71 12.49
CA ASN A 70 -6.11 16.61 12.01
C ASN A 70 -6.28 16.56 10.48
N LEU A 71 -5.92 15.46 9.84
CA LEU A 71 -5.94 15.32 8.38
C LEU A 71 -7.34 15.62 7.82
N GLU A 72 -8.36 14.95 8.33
CA GLU A 72 -9.75 15.10 7.85
C GLU A 72 -10.24 16.55 8.01
N TYR A 73 -9.90 17.20 9.11
CA TYR A 73 -10.23 18.61 9.32
C TYR A 73 -9.50 19.55 8.35
N GLN A 74 -8.24 19.26 8.04
CA GLN A 74 -7.46 20.08 7.09
C GLN A 74 -7.95 19.97 5.64
N PHE A 75 -8.66 18.90 5.30
CA PHE A 75 -9.26 18.67 3.98
C PHE A 75 -10.80 18.69 4.03
N LYS A 76 -11.40 19.35 5.03
CA LYS A 76 -12.86 19.41 5.27
C LYS A 76 -13.68 20.02 4.13
N ASP A 77 -13.02 20.72 3.20
CA ASP A 77 -13.67 21.27 2.00
C ASP A 77 -13.93 20.19 0.94
N LEU A 78 -13.35 18.99 1.09
CA LEU A 78 -13.68 17.81 0.31
C LEU A 78 -14.89 17.10 0.92
N PRO A 79 -15.80 16.56 0.10
CA PRO A 79 -17.05 15.97 0.61
C PRO A 79 -16.83 14.74 1.50
N VAL A 80 -15.80 13.94 1.20
CA VAL A 80 -15.45 12.73 1.97
C VAL A 80 -13.94 12.58 2.02
N VAL A 81 -13.37 12.54 3.22
CA VAL A 81 -11.95 12.28 3.47
C VAL A 81 -11.81 11.12 4.44
N ILE A 82 -11.03 10.13 4.05
CA ILE A 82 -10.83 8.90 4.84
C ILE A 82 -9.34 8.73 5.10
N LYS A 83 -8.97 8.46 6.36
CA LYS A 83 -7.59 8.19 6.76
C LYS A 83 -7.42 6.75 7.23
N ARG A 84 -6.56 5.99 6.56
CA ARG A 84 -6.24 4.59 6.87
C ARG A 84 -4.73 4.37 6.93
N GLY A 85 -4.09 5.06 7.89
CA GLY A 85 -2.65 4.93 8.17
C GLY A 85 -2.37 3.94 9.28
N PHE A 86 -1.40 3.03 9.07
CA PHE A 86 -0.95 2.05 10.07
C PHE A 86 0.57 2.05 10.20
N GLY A 87 1.05 2.23 11.43
CA GLY A 87 2.45 2.56 11.71
C GLY A 87 3.43 1.44 11.36
N GLY A 88 4.58 1.80 10.78
CA GLY A 88 5.63 0.85 10.43
C GLY A 88 5.38 0.05 9.17
N SER A 89 4.23 0.22 8.51
CA SER A 89 3.88 -0.53 7.29
C SER A 89 4.80 -0.20 6.12
N GLN A 90 5.04 -1.23 5.31
CA GLN A 90 5.70 -1.18 4.02
C GLN A 90 4.66 -1.17 2.89
N LEU A 91 5.06 -0.92 1.65
CA LEU A 91 4.18 -1.03 0.49
C LEU A 91 3.59 -2.44 0.33
N SER A 92 4.39 -3.48 0.60
CA SER A 92 3.90 -4.86 0.58
C SER A 92 2.76 -5.11 1.56
N ASP A 93 2.73 -4.40 2.70
CA ASP A 93 1.66 -4.52 3.67
C ASP A 93 0.39 -3.79 3.20
N CYS A 94 0.55 -2.67 2.50
CA CYS A 94 -0.56 -2.01 1.83
C CYS A 94 -1.19 -2.91 0.76
N VAL A 95 -0.36 -3.58 -0.06
CA VAL A 95 -0.82 -4.54 -1.08
C VAL A 95 -1.58 -5.71 -0.46
N LYS A 96 -1.04 -6.34 0.58
CA LYS A 96 -1.70 -7.46 1.28
C LYS A 96 -3.06 -7.11 1.87
N ASN A 97 -3.27 -5.84 2.20
CA ASN A 97 -4.48 -5.38 2.87
C ASN A 97 -5.38 -4.49 1.98
N LEU A 98 -5.21 -4.51 0.65
CA LEU A 98 -5.94 -3.66 -0.29
C LEU A 98 -7.47 -3.69 -0.09
N SER A 99 -8.06 -4.87 0.11
CA SER A 99 -9.50 -5.03 0.30
C SER A 99 -10.02 -4.25 1.51
N ARG A 100 -9.24 -4.24 2.60
CA ARG A 100 -9.58 -3.57 3.87
C ARG A 100 -9.21 -2.10 3.88
N LEU A 101 -8.16 -1.71 3.15
CA LEU A 101 -7.61 -0.35 3.16
C LEU A 101 -8.19 0.54 2.07
N VAL A 102 -8.52 -0.02 0.90
CA VAL A 102 -8.86 0.76 -0.30
C VAL A 102 -10.18 0.31 -0.92
N LEU A 103 -10.28 -0.97 -1.32
CA LEU A 103 -11.36 -1.43 -2.21
C LEU A 103 -12.76 -1.26 -1.61
N ARG A 104 -12.88 -1.48 -0.29
CA ARG A 104 -14.17 -1.34 0.42
C ARG A 104 -14.74 0.09 0.39
N TYR A 105 -13.89 1.12 0.27
CA TYR A 105 -14.31 2.53 0.27
C TYR A 105 -14.65 3.05 -1.13
N ARG A 106 -14.22 2.33 -2.18
CA ARG A 106 -14.40 2.72 -3.58
C ARG A 106 -14.08 4.21 -3.80
N PRO A 107 -12.88 4.68 -3.41
CA PRO A 107 -12.52 6.09 -3.51
C PRO A 107 -12.35 6.50 -4.97
N HIS A 108 -12.61 7.79 -5.30
CA HIS A 108 -12.21 8.33 -6.58
C HIS A 108 -10.70 8.67 -6.63
N THR A 109 -10.12 8.99 -5.45
CA THR A 109 -8.68 9.28 -5.36
C THR A 109 -8.08 8.61 -4.13
N VAL A 110 -6.94 7.94 -4.31
CA VAL A 110 -6.13 7.36 -3.23
C VAL A 110 -4.79 8.08 -3.18
N LEU A 111 -4.48 8.72 -2.04
CA LEU A 111 -3.14 9.20 -1.75
C LEU A 111 -2.41 8.15 -0.92
N VAL A 112 -1.28 7.66 -1.43
CA VAL A 112 -0.48 6.65 -0.75
C VAL A 112 0.87 7.21 -0.31
N TYR A 113 1.20 7.02 0.98
CA TYR A 113 2.50 7.30 1.55
C TYR A 113 3.08 6.05 2.23
N ALA A 114 3.99 5.39 1.57
CA ALA A 114 4.78 4.25 2.06
C ALA A 114 6.08 4.15 1.24
N GLY A 115 7.03 3.30 1.68
CA GLY A 115 8.31 3.12 1.00
C GLY A 115 9.50 3.49 1.88
N ASP A 116 9.36 4.45 2.79
CA ASP A 116 10.45 4.82 3.70
C ASP A 116 10.79 3.73 4.71
N ASN A 117 9.82 2.92 5.14
CA ASN A 117 10.04 1.73 5.97
C ASN A 117 10.61 0.56 5.16
N ASP A 118 10.23 0.45 3.89
CA ASP A 118 10.82 -0.51 2.94
C ASP A 118 12.33 -0.29 2.85
N LEU A 119 12.76 0.94 2.54
CA LEU A 119 14.18 1.31 2.46
C LEU A 119 14.90 1.11 3.79
N ALA A 120 14.27 1.47 4.91
CA ALA A 120 14.85 1.27 6.24
C ALA A 120 15.01 -0.22 6.60
N ALA A 121 14.20 -1.09 6.03
CA ALA A 121 14.32 -2.55 6.15
C ALA A 121 15.31 -3.16 5.14
N GLY A 122 16.02 -2.34 4.35
CA GLY A 122 17.01 -2.78 3.37
C GLY A 122 16.44 -3.16 2.01
N THR A 123 15.18 -2.85 1.73
CA THR A 123 14.58 -3.06 0.40
C THR A 123 15.21 -2.12 -0.62
N ALA A 124 15.65 -2.64 -1.77
CA ALA A 124 16.25 -1.84 -2.82
C ALA A 124 15.21 -0.91 -3.52
N PRO A 125 15.61 0.27 -4.03
CA PRO A 125 14.71 1.21 -4.70
C PRO A 125 13.83 0.60 -5.79
N GLY A 126 14.40 -0.21 -6.69
CA GLY A 126 13.63 -0.90 -7.73
C GLY A 126 12.60 -1.89 -7.21
N GLU A 127 12.84 -2.51 -6.02
CA GLU A 127 11.85 -3.35 -5.37
C GLU A 127 10.71 -2.52 -4.77
N VAL A 128 11.00 -1.34 -4.22
CA VAL A 128 9.97 -0.41 -3.72
C VAL A 128 9.06 0.01 -4.88
N LEU A 129 9.62 0.33 -6.06
CA LEU A 129 8.83 0.59 -7.26
C LEU A 129 7.95 -0.61 -7.62
N ARG A 130 8.48 -1.85 -7.64
CA ARG A 130 7.68 -3.05 -7.95
C ARG A 130 6.50 -3.23 -6.97
N ARG A 131 6.71 -2.96 -5.69
CA ARG A 131 5.64 -3.00 -4.67
C ARG A 131 4.60 -1.91 -4.91
N PHE A 132 5.02 -0.71 -5.31
CA PHE A 132 4.10 0.36 -5.68
C PHE A 132 3.29 -0.01 -6.94
N THR A 133 3.93 -0.55 -7.97
CA THR A 133 3.25 -1.06 -9.17
C THR A 133 2.22 -2.13 -8.80
N ALA A 134 2.56 -3.08 -7.93
CA ALA A 134 1.61 -4.09 -7.45
C ALA A 134 0.44 -3.48 -6.66
N PHE A 135 0.66 -2.36 -5.95
CA PHE A 135 -0.42 -1.62 -5.30
C PHE A 135 -1.36 -1.00 -6.34
N VAL A 136 -0.81 -0.34 -7.36
CA VAL A 136 -1.58 0.27 -8.46
C VAL A 136 -2.40 -0.79 -9.20
N ASP A 137 -1.76 -1.87 -9.63
CA ASP A 137 -2.41 -2.97 -10.36
C ASP A 137 -3.52 -3.63 -9.50
N GLY A 138 -3.25 -3.77 -8.20
CA GLY A 138 -4.24 -4.33 -7.27
C GLY A 138 -5.47 -3.44 -7.07
N VAL A 139 -5.31 -2.12 -7.07
CA VAL A 139 -6.43 -1.18 -7.01
C VAL A 139 -7.18 -1.15 -8.35
N HIS A 140 -6.48 -0.98 -9.47
CA HIS A 140 -7.10 -0.82 -10.79
C HIS A 140 -7.78 -2.09 -11.30
N ARG A 141 -7.42 -3.27 -10.80
CA ARG A 141 -8.16 -4.52 -11.12
C ARG A 141 -9.63 -4.43 -10.74
N ASP A 142 -9.94 -3.83 -9.59
CA ASP A 142 -11.30 -3.76 -9.06
C ASP A 142 -11.92 -2.35 -9.19
N LEU A 143 -11.08 -1.31 -9.28
CA LEU A 143 -11.44 0.10 -9.34
C LEU A 143 -10.60 0.81 -10.44
N PRO A 144 -10.87 0.54 -11.73
CA PRO A 144 -10.02 1.00 -12.83
C PRO A 144 -9.96 2.53 -12.96
N ASP A 145 -11.00 3.25 -12.56
CA ASP A 145 -11.09 4.71 -12.69
C ASP A 145 -10.55 5.45 -11.43
N THR A 146 -10.07 4.71 -10.43
CA THR A 146 -9.52 5.33 -9.22
C THR A 146 -8.17 5.98 -9.51
N ARG A 147 -8.08 7.29 -9.30
CA ARG A 147 -6.82 8.03 -9.40
C ARG A 147 -5.93 7.68 -8.22
N ILE A 148 -4.66 7.31 -8.48
CA ILE A 148 -3.68 6.99 -7.46
C ILE A 148 -2.61 8.07 -7.43
N VAL A 149 -2.38 8.64 -6.26
CA VAL A 149 -1.42 9.73 -6.06
C VAL A 149 -0.35 9.27 -5.07
N TYR A 150 0.87 9.12 -5.54
CA TYR A 150 1.99 8.80 -4.67
C TYR A 150 2.54 10.06 -4.01
N ILE A 151 2.56 10.09 -2.68
CA ILE A 151 3.27 11.12 -1.93
C ILE A 151 4.73 10.68 -1.78
N SER A 152 5.67 11.44 -2.32
CA SER A 152 7.09 11.09 -2.32
C SER A 152 7.60 10.76 -0.91
N ILE A 153 8.55 9.84 -0.83
CA ILE A 153 9.22 9.53 0.44
C ILE A 153 9.93 10.80 0.92
N LYS A 154 9.55 11.26 2.12
CA LYS A 154 10.16 12.45 2.73
C LYS A 154 11.61 12.22 3.11
N PRO A 155 12.47 13.24 3.04
CA PRO A 155 13.78 13.19 3.67
C PRO A 155 13.58 13.36 5.19
N SER A 156 14.23 12.54 6.01
CA SER A 156 14.20 12.71 7.46
C SER A 156 15.60 12.67 8.06
N PRO A 157 15.91 13.47 9.11
CA PRO A 157 17.23 13.44 9.74
C PRO A 157 17.60 12.06 10.25
N ALA A 158 16.66 11.32 10.86
CA ALA A 158 16.87 9.97 11.35
C ALA A 158 17.28 8.96 10.26
N ARG A 159 16.93 9.24 9.00
CA ARG A 159 17.22 8.38 7.83
C ARG A 159 18.17 9.04 6.84
N ILE A 160 19.01 9.97 7.30
CA ILE A 160 19.96 10.70 6.43
C ILE A 160 20.85 9.76 5.60
N ARG A 161 21.21 8.59 6.16
CA ARG A 161 22.01 7.58 5.45
C ARG A 161 21.30 6.95 4.25
N LEU A 162 19.98 7.04 4.20
CA LEU A 162 19.15 6.52 3.10
C LEU A 162 18.82 7.59 2.05
N LEU A 163 19.32 8.82 2.18
CA LEU A 163 18.92 9.95 1.35
C LEU A 163 19.12 9.67 -0.15
N SER A 164 20.20 9.00 -0.54
CA SER A 164 20.45 8.61 -1.93
C SER A 164 19.39 7.61 -2.43
N GLN A 165 19.10 6.58 -1.65
CA GLN A 165 18.08 5.58 -2.00
C GLN A 165 16.67 6.19 -2.03
N ILE A 166 16.39 7.14 -1.14
CA ILE A 166 15.12 7.90 -1.16
C ILE A 166 14.99 8.69 -2.47
N ARG A 167 16.05 9.41 -2.89
CA ARG A 167 16.07 10.16 -4.16
C ARG A 167 15.85 9.24 -5.35
N GLU A 168 16.56 8.12 -5.40
CA GLU A 168 16.43 7.11 -6.44
C GLU A 168 15.01 6.53 -6.49
N THR A 169 14.47 6.11 -5.35
CA THR A 169 13.10 5.58 -5.26
C THR A 169 12.07 6.60 -5.73
N ASN A 170 12.20 7.85 -5.27
CA ASN A 170 11.30 8.92 -5.66
C ASN A 170 11.37 9.22 -7.17
N ALA A 171 12.56 9.16 -7.76
CA ALA A 171 12.73 9.32 -9.20
C ALA A 171 12.07 8.19 -9.99
N LEU A 172 12.32 6.94 -9.60
CA LEU A 172 11.72 5.76 -10.24
C LEU A 172 10.18 5.77 -10.18
N ILE A 173 9.61 6.15 -9.04
CA ILE A 173 8.15 6.20 -8.89
C ILE A 173 7.56 7.39 -9.67
N ARG A 174 8.24 8.54 -9.71
CA ARG A 174 7.81 9.67 -10.54
C ARG A 174 7.80 9.29 -12.03
N ASP A 175 8.88 8.70 -12.52
CA ASP A 175 8.98 8.28 -13.93
C ASP A 175 7.89 7.24 -14.29
N TYR A 176 7.53 6.36 -13.34
CA TYR A 176 6.40 5.44 -13.50
C TYR A 176 5.06 6.18 -13.54
N ALA A 177 4.85 7.15 -12.66
CA ALA A 177 3.62 7.95 -12.62
C ALA A 177 3.46 8.78 -13.89
N ASP A 178 4.54 9.44 -14.36
CA ASP A 178 4.53 10.25 -15.58
C ASP A 178 4.18 9.43 -16.84
N ALA A 179 4.30 8.12 -16.80
CA ALA A 179 3.95 7.20 -17.89
C ALA A 179 2.53 6.61 -17.78
N LYS A 180 1.69 7.08 -16.84
CA LYS A 180 0.36 6.55 -16.54
C LYS A 180 -0.65 7.68 -16.35
N ASP A 181 -1.81 7.59 -17.00
CA ASP A 181 -2.83 8.65 -16.93
C ASP A 181 -3.51 8.74 -15.54
N GLU A 182 -3.71 7.60 -14.84
CA GLU A 182 -4.43 7.55 -13.57
C GLU A 182 -3.49 7.52 -12.35
N VAL A 183 -2.18 7.71 -12.56
CA VAL A 183 -1.18 7.72 -11.47
C VAL A 183 -0.46 9.06 -11.44
N ASP A 184 -0.44 9.70 -10.30
CA ASP A 184 0.23 10.97 -10.08
C ASP A 184 1.31 10.86 -9.02
N TYR A 185 2.19 11.85 -9.01
CA TYR A 185 3.26 12.00 -8.04
C TYR A 185 3.24 13.39 -7.41
N ILE A 186 3.29 13.45 -6.08
CA ILE A 186 3.42 14.71 -5.33
C ILE A 186 4.80 14.78 -4.68
N ASP A 187 5.57 15.79 -5.04
CA ASP A 187 6.89 16.03 -4.45
C ASP A 187 6.78 16.77 -3.10
N VAL A 188 6.79 16.03 -2.01
CA VAL A 188 7.00 16.59 -0.66
C VAL A 188 8.47 16.55 -0.26
N PHE A 189 9.32 15.83 -1.00
CA PHE A 189 10.73 15.63 -0.68
C PHE A 189 11.54 16.93 -0.84
N THR A 190 11.47 17.55 -2.01
CA THR A 190 12.28 18.74 -2.33
C THR A 190 12.02 19.93 -1.40
N PRO A 191 10.76 20.30 -1.10
CA PRO A 191 10.47 21.41 -0.17
C PRO A 191 10.89 21.15 1.28
N MET A 192 11.18 19.90 1.64
CA MET A 192 11.65 19.53 2.97
C MET A 192 13.18 19.51 3.10
N LEU A 193 13.90 19.94 2.06
CA LEU A 193 15.35 20.12 2.11
C LEU A 193 15.70 21.59 2.34
N ASP A 194 16.81 21.83 3.04
CA ASP A 194 17.46 23.14 3.14
C ASP A 194 18.31 23.45 1.89
N ALA A 195 18.91 24.64 1.85
CA ALA A 195 19.77 25.06 0.74
C ALA A 195 21.03 24.19 0.57
N ALA A 196 21.44 23.46 1.59
CA ALA A 196 22.55 22.51 1.55
C ALA A 196 22.09 21.09 1.14
N GLY A 197 20.81 20.90 0.80
CA GLY A 197 20.24 19.60 0.42
C GLY A 197 20.06 18.63 1.59
N LYS A 198 20.05 19.13 2.83
CA LYS A 198 19.82 18.35 4.06
C LYS A 198 18.35 18.43 4.48
N PRO A 199 17.84 17.42 5.20
CA PRO A 199 16.50 17.47 5.78
C PRO A 199 16.35 18.65 6.75
N ARG A 200 15.30 19.42 6.60
CA ARG A 200 14.92 20.54 7.48
C ARG A 200 14.44 20.02 8.81
N ALA A 201 15.32 20.03 9.84
CA ALA A 201 15.07 19.40 11.14
C ALA A 201 13.84 19.99 11.86
N GLU A 202 13.53 21.28 11.67
CA GLU A 202 12.39 21.98 12.28
C GLU A 202 11.02 21.44 11.85
N LEU A 203 10.96 20.58 10.81
CA LEU A 203 9.72 19.96 10.34
C LEU A 203 9.40 18.64 11.08
N PHE A 204 10.28 18.20 11.96
CA PHE A 204 10.19 16.88 12.60
C PHE A 204 10.00 17.00 14.11
N ARG A 205 9.51 15.90 14.70
CA ARG A 205 9.48 15.70 16.16
C ARG A 205 10.88 15.38 16.67
N ASP A 206 11.03 15.24 17.98
CA ASP A 206 12.30 14.90 18.65
C ASP A 206 12.92 13.59 18.17
N ASP A 207 12.10 12.67 17.63
CA ASP A 207 12.57 11.41 17.02
C ASP A 207 13.24 11.62 15.64
N ALA A 208 13.27 12.84 15.15
CA ALA A 208 13.86 13.23 13.86
C ALA A 208 13.34 12.41 12.64
N LEU A 209 12.22 11.71 12.80
CA LEU A 209 11.60 10.84 11.80
C LEU A 209 10.16 11.28 11.45
N HIS A 210 9.33 11.50 12.46
CA HIS A 210 7.94 11.82 12.28
C HIS A 210 7.72 13.33 12.20
N LEU A 211 6.79 13.75 11.37
CA LEU A 211 6.46 15.17 11.19
C LEU A 211 5.83 15.76 12.45
N ASN A 212 6.20 16.99 12.73
CA ASN A 212 5.50 17.84 13.70
C ASN A 212 4.41 18.67 12.99
N ALA A 213 3.80 19.62 13.71
CA ALA A 213 2.73 20.45 13.17
C ALA A 213 3.18 21.29 11.95
N GLN A 214 4.43 21.79 11.95
CA GLN A 214 4.98 22.57 10.82
C GLN A 214 5.19 21.65 9.58
N GLY A 215 5.68 20.43 9.79
CA GLY A 215 5.84 19.45 8.72
C GLY A 215 4.51 19.09 8.08
N TYR A 216 3.45 18.85 8.87
CA TYR A 216 2.11 18.58 8.32
C TYR A 216 1.47 19.82 7.67
N ALA A 217 1.74 21.02 8.17
CA ALA A 217 1.28 22.24 7.51
C ALA A 217 1.90 22.41 6.12
N LEU A 218 3.20 22.13 5.98
CA LEU A 218 3.88 22.11 4.69
C LEU A 218 3.28 21.03 3.76
N TRP A 219 3.08 19.82 4.26
CA TRP A 219 2.45 18.76 3.48
C TRP A 219 1.04 19.15 3.00
N LYS A 220 0.22 19.71 3.87
CA LYS A 220 -1.12 20.21 3.51
C LYS A 220 -1.05 21.23 2.38
N GLN A 221 -0.13 22.20 2.48
CA GLN A 221 0.04 23.22 1.44
C GLN A 221 0.42 22.64 0.09
N ILE A 222 1.29 21.61 0.08
CA ILE A 222 1.75 20.93 -1.16
C ILE A 222 0.65 20.04 -1.72
N ILE A 223 -0.03 19.26 -0.88
CA ILE A 223 -0.97 18.22 -1.31
C ILE A 223 -2.33 18.82 -1.73
N ALA A 224 -2.81 19.87 -1.06
CA ALA A 224 -4.16 20.39 -1.29
C ALA A 224 -4.49 20.77 -2.75
N PRO A 225 -3.57 21.31 -3.57
CA PRO A 225 -3.85 21.57 -4.98
C PRO A 225 -4.12 20.34 -5.84
N HIS A 226 -3.67 19.16 -5.37
CA HIS A 226 -3.76 17.90 -6.11
C HIS A 226 -4.99 17.05 -5.73
N VAL A 227 -5.72 17.42 -4.69
CA VAL A 227 -6.93 16.73 -4.23
C VAL A 227 -8.14 17.64 -4.46
N ARG A 228 -8.82 17.44 -5.59
CA ARG A 228 -10.02 18.17 -5.96
C ARG A 228 -11.10 17.19 -6.43
#